data_9e6753a1dce53ec35f216d3c467d6d9e
#
_entry.id   9e6753a1dce53ec35f216d3c467d6d9e
#
_cell.length_a   1.000
_cell.length_b   1.000
_cell.length_c   1.000
_cell.angle_alpha   90.00
_cell.angle_beta   90.00
_cell.angle_gamma   90.00
#
_symmetry.space_group_name_H-M   'P 1'
#
loop_
_entity.id
_entity.type
_entity.pdbx_description
1 polymer ?
#
loop_
_entity_poly.entity_id
_entity_poly.type
_entity_poly.pdbx_seq_one_letter_code
_entity_poly.pdbx_strand_id
1 'polypeptide(L)'
;MKKSAKVGLGVVGVLAAVAVSGVIIGSVTSVPVVEVTRETTASREQGWKLWADVPDRTRWDADLEYARLDGPFRAGSTGEVKLNRQPARKFLITYCEPLEGYTDRFFLPFHGRMDWHHTIREIRGGREVTFRIEVSGPTALILAPIMRNILQDNLPPSVDRLVTLAEEA
;
A
#
# COMPACT_ATOMS: atom_id res chain seq x y z
N MET A 1 -23.07 -5.31 52.21
CA MET A 1 -23.02 -4.65 50.90
C MET A 1 -21.59 -4.37 50.47
N LYS A 2 -20.70 -5.37 50.26
CA LYS A 2 -19.29 -5.16 49.83
C LYS A 2 -18.85 -6.13 48.71
N LYS A 3 -19.77 -6.84 48.00
CA LYS A 3 -19.37 -7.80 46.93
C LYS A 3 -19.43 -7.23 45.51
N SER A 4 -20.14 -6.13 45.28
CA SER A 4 -20.29 -5.57 43.90
C SER A 4 -19.09 -4.78 43.38
N ALA A 5 -18.26 -4.20 44.26
CA ALA A 5 -17.09 -3.40 43.84
C ALA A 5 -15.94 -4.26 43.25
N LYS A 6 -15.77 -5.51 43.71
CA LYS A 6 -14.72 -6.39 43.22
C LYS A 6 -14.99 -6.99 41.83
N VAL A 7 -16.24 -7.19 41.49
CA VAL A 7 -16.63 -7.69 40.15
C VAL A 7 -16.46 -6.61 39.08
N GLY A 8 -16.82 -5.37 39.39
CA GLY A 8 -16.64 -4.24 38.48
C GLY A 8 -15.18 -3.97 38.12
N LEU A 9 -14.28 -4.06 39.12
CA LEU A 9 -12.84 -3.84 38.89
C LEU A 9 -12.19 -4.94 38.02
N GLY A 10 -12.66 -6.20 38.17
CA GLY A 10 -12.19 -7.34 37.36
C GLY A 10 -12.61 -7.22 35.88
N VAL A 11 -13.84 -6.80 35.61
CA VAL A 11 -14.35 -6.65 34.24
C VAL A 11 -13.63 -5.49 33.52
N VAL A 12 -13.43 -4.36 34.19
CA VAL A 12 -12.69 -3.22 33.62
C VAL A 12 -11.23 -3.60 33.35
N GLY A 13 -10.59 -4.36 34.23
CA GLY A 13 -9.22 -4.85 34.03
C GLY A 13 -9.10 -5.79 32.85
N VAL A 14 -10.05 -6.72 32.65
CA VAL A 14 -10.05 -7.66 31.51
C VAL A 14 -10.29 -6.91 30.19
N LEU A 15 -11.24 -5.98 30.14
CA LEU A 15 -11.50 -5.18 28.96
C LEU A 15 -10.31 -4.30 28.58
N ALA A 16 -9.63 -3.70 29.56
CA ALA A 16 -8.41 -2.93 29.31
C ALA A 16 -7.26 -3.81 28.82
N ALA A 17 -7.07 -5.01 29.38
CA ALA A 17 -6.05 -5.96 28.94
C ALA A 17 -6.31 -6.46 27.50
N VAL A 18 -7.55 -6.75 27.14
CA VAL A 18 -7.92 -7.16 25.79
C VAL A 18 -7.71 -6.01 24.80
N ALA A 19 -8.05 -4.77 25.15
CA ALA A 19 -7.83 -3.62 24.30
C ALA A 19 -6.33 -3.34 24.09
N VAL A 20 -5.52 -3.40 25.14
CA VAL A 20 -4.05 -3.23 25.06
C VAL A 20 -3.41 -4.35 24.25
N SER A 21 -3.82 -5.61 24.44
CA SER A 21 -3.31 -6.74 23.65
C SER A 21 -3.68 -6.60 22.18
N GLY A 22 -4.90 -6.19 21.86
CA GLY A 22 -5.35 -5.93 20.50
C GLY A 22 -4.55 -4.82 19.82
N VAL A 23 -4.23 -3.74 20.54
CA VAL A 23 -3.40 -2.64 20.04
C VAL A 23 -1.96 -3.09 19.79
N ILE A 24 -1.38 -3.88 20.68
CA ILE A 24 0.01 -4.38 20.52
C ILE A 24 0.09 -5.34 19.33
N ILE A 25 -0.83 -6.27 19.19
CA ILE A 25 -0.89 -7.21 18.06
C ILE A 25 -1.07 -6.43 16.74
N GLY A 26 -2.01 -5.49 16.67
CA GLY A 26 -2.24 -4.67 15.50
C GLY A 26 -1.07 -3.75 15.14
N SER A 27 -0.25 -3.36 16.11
CA SER A 27 0.94 -2.52 15.86
C SER A 27 2.10 -3.27 15.22
N VAL A 28 2.14 -4.59 15.36
CA VAL A 28 3.25 -5.46 14.89
C VAL A 28 2.85 -6.26 13.64
N THR A 29 1.55 -6.41 13.37
CA THR A 29 1.06 -7.29 12.31
C THR A 29 0.80 -6.49 11.04
N SER A 30 1.46 -6.87 9.95
CA SER A 30 1.09 -6.48 8.60
C SER A 30 0.10 -7.51 8.04
N VAL A 31 -1.00 -7.04 7.48
CA VAL A 31 -2.06 -7.86 6.90
C VAL A 31 -2.05 -7.66 5.38
N PRO A 32 -1.82 -8.71 4.60
CA PRO A 32 -1.84 -8.59 3.15
C PRO A 32 -3.26 -8.25 2.65
N VAL A 33 -3.32 -7.33 1.70
CA VAL A 33 -4.55 -6.86 1.06
C VAL A 33 -4.72 -7.53 -0.30
N VAL A 34 -3.80 -7.28 -1.22
CA VAL A 34 -3.81 -7.81 -2.57
C VAL A 34 -2.39 -7.89 -3.10
N GLU A 35 -2.14 -8.87 -3.95
CA GLU A 35 -0.91 -8.99 -4.72
C GLU A 35 -1.28 -9.29 -6.17
N VAL A 36 -0.68 -8.54 -7.09
CA VAL A 36 -0.85 -8.70 -8.53
C VAL A 36 0.53 -8.83 -9.17
N THR A 37 0.75 -9.91 -9.84
CA THR A 37 2.00 -10.22 -10.55
C THR A 37 1.73 -10.40 -12.04
N ARG A 38 2.59 -9.81 -12.88
CA ARG A 38 2.56 -9.96 -14.34
C ARG A 38 3.95 -10.20 -14.90
N GLU A 39 4.04 -11.11 -15.82
CA GLU A 39 5.25 -11.28 -16.62
C GLU A 39 5.30 -10.23 -17.72
N THR A 40 6.51 -9.83 -18.11
CA THR A 40 6.75 -8.84 -19.16
C THR A 40 8.07 -9.07 -19.89
N THR A 41 8.10 -8.68 -21.15
CA THR A 41 9.32 -8.61 -21.96
C THR A 41 10.02 -7.25 -21.86
N ALA A 42 9.35 -6.24 -21.29
CA ALA A 42 9.92 -4.90 -21.11
C ALA A 42 11.19 -4.93 -20.25
N SER A 43 12.13 -4.03 -20.53
CA SER A 43 13.34 -3.88 -19.70
C SER A 43 13.01 -3.29 -18.31
N ARG A 44 13.93 -3.44 -17.36
CA ARG A 44 13.78 -2.79 -16.05
C ARG A 44 13.73 -1.26 -16.18
N GLU A 45 14.49 -0.70 -17.12
CA GLU A 45 14.54 0.73 -17.40
C GLU A 45 13.20 1.25 -17.93
N GLN A 46 12.53 0.50 -18.81
CA GLN A 46 11.22 0.85 -19.35
C GLN A 46 10.16 0.88 -18.25
N GLY A 47 10.09 -0.18 -17.42
CA GLY A 47 9.17 -0.22 -16.26
C GLY A 47 9.49 0.87 -15.23
N TRP A 48 10.77 1.04 -14.89
CA TRP A 48 11.20 2.06 -13.93
C TRP A 48 10.85 3.48 -14.36
N LYS A 49 11.01 3.80 -15.65
CA LYS A 49 10.66 5.11 -16.20
C LYS A 49 9.19 5.47 -15.95
N LEU A 50 8.28 4.50 -16.12
CA LEU A 50 6.86 4.71 -15.87
C LEU A 50 6.54 4.90 -14.38
N TRP A 51 7.30 4.28 -13.47
CA TRP A 51 7.15 4.48 -12.04
C TRP A 51 7.72 5.80 -11.55
N ALA A 52 8.92 6.16 -12.03
CA ALA A 52 9.65 7.35 -11.61
C ALA A 52 9.00 8.64 -12.10
N ASP A 53 8.30 8.60 -13.24
CA ASP A 53 7.49 9.71 -13.72
C ASP A 53 6.12 9.74 -13.02
N VAL A 54 6.13 10.22 -11.76
CA VAL A 54 4.96 10.24 -10.91
C VAL A 54 3.78 11.02 -11.51
N PRO A 55 3.97 12.21 -12.14
CA PRO A 55 2.88 12.90 -12.82
C PRO A 55 2.22 12.09 -13.95
N ASP A 56 3.00 11.24 -14.63
CA ASP A 56 2.53 10.44 -15.78
C ASP A 56 1.85 9.12 -15.38
N ARG A 57 1.74 8.84 -14.08
CA ARG A 57 1.06 7.63 -13.55
C ARG A 57 -0.40 7.50 -14.02
N THR A 58 -1.07 8.60 -14.32
CA THR A 58 -2.43 8.59 -14.88
C THR A 58 -2.55 7.85 -16.22
N ARG A 59 -1.44 7.61 -16.92
CA ARG A 59 -1.43 6.82 -18.16
C ARG A 59 -1.71 5.33 -17.94
N TRP A 60 -1.32 4.82 -16.79
CA TRP A 60 -1.50 3.39 -16.46
C TRP A 60 -2.44 3.14 -15.29
N ASP A 61 -2.69 4.12 -14.44
CA ASP A 61 -3.67 4.04 -13.36
C ASP A 61 -4.87 4.97 -13.68
N ALA A 62 -5.91 4.37 -14.24
CA ALA A 62 -7.12 5.09 -14.67
C ALA A 62 -7.95 5.64 -13.50
N ASP A 63 -7.71 5.17 -12.28
CA ASP A 63 -8.39 5.68 -11.08
C ASP A 63 -7.78 6.99 -10.59
N LEU A 64 -6.59 7.36 -11.06
CA LEU A 64 -5.93 8.62 -10.71
C LEU A 64 -6.46 9.80 -11.52
N GLU A 65 -6.85 10.86 -10.82
CA GLU A 65 -7.06 12.19 -11.41
C GLU A 65 -5.71 12.90 -11.60
N TYR A 66 -4.82 12.80 -10.61
CA TYR A 66 -3.42 13.20 -10.70
C TYR A 66 -2.54 12.50 -9.66
N ALA A 67 -1.23 12.53 -9.92
CA ALA A 67 -0.19 12.21 -8.96
C ALA A 67 0.91 13.27 -9.05
N ARG A 68 1.56 13.61 -7.93
CA ARG A 68 2.70 14.52 -7.88
C ARG A 68 3.68 14.11 -6.80
N LEU A 69 4.94 14.48 -6.99
CA LEU A 69 6.02 14.22 -6.04
C LEU A 69 6.69 15.54 -5.67
N ASP A 70 6.97 15.72 -4.39
CA ASP A 70 7.70 16.87 -3.85
C ASP A 70 9.20 16.51 -3.81
N GLY A 71 9.89 16.70 -4.94
CA GLY A 71 11.33 16.42 -5.08
C GLY A 71 11.65 15.19 -5.94
N PRO A 72 12.88 14.65 -5.85
CA PRO A 72 13.32 13.52 -6.65
C PRO A 72 12.66 12.20 -6.23
N PHE A 73 12.57 11.24 -7.16
CA PHE A 73 12.03 9.91 -6.90
C PHE A 73 13.03 9.06 -6.11
N ARG A 74 12.92 9.11 -4.78
CA ARG A 74 13.81 8.41 -3.83
C ARG A 74 13.15 8.21 -2.47
N ALA A 75 13.71 7.33 -1.65
CA ALA A 75 13.28 7.19 -0.26
C ALA A 75 13.37 8.53 0.50
N GLY A 76 12.36 8.82 1.32
CA GLY A 76 12.20 10.06 2.07
C GLY A 76 11.41 11.16 1.33
N SER A 77 11.19 11.04 0.02
CA SER A 77 10.36 12.00 -0.71
C SER A 77 8.88 11.79 -0.42
N THR A 78 8.16 12.90 -0.29
CA THR A 78 6.70 12.92 -0.12
C THR A 78 6.01 13.27 -1.44
N GLY A 79 4.78 12.88 -1.55
CA GLY A 79 3.95 13.21 -2.69
C GLY A 79 2.46 13.19 -2.36
N GLU A 80 1.67 13.39 -3.37
CA GLU A 80 0.23 13.39 -3.25
C GLU A 80 -0.40 12.71 -4.47
N VAL A 81 -1.40 11.89 -4.23
CA VAL A 81 -2.27 11.33 -5.26
C VAL A 81 -3.71 11.76 -5.02
N LYS A 82 -4.45 11.95 -6.08
CA LYS A 82 -5.90 12.16 -6.04
C LYS A 82 -6.57 11.13 -6.93
N LEU A 83 -7.38 10.29 -6.31
CA LEU A 83 -8.26 9.38 -7.02
C LEU A 83 -9.53 10.09 -7.45
N ASN A 84 -10.13 9.61 -8.53
CA ASN A 84 -11.42 10.09 -8.98
C ASN A 84 -12.46 10.01 -7.86
N ARG A 85 -13.18 11.12 -7.60
CA ARG A 85 -14.25 11.24 -6.58
C ARG A 85 -13.79 11.01 -5.13
N GLN A 86 -12.48 11.08 -4.85
CA GLN A 86 -11.93 10.97 -3.49
C GLN A 86 -11.09 12.21 -3.14
N PRO A 87 -10.93 12.54 -1.87
CA PRO A 87 -9.99 13.58 -1.46
C PRO A 87 -8.55 13.16 -1.77
N ALA A 88 -7.68 14.14 -2.03
CA ALA A 88 -6.27 13.91 -2.23
C ALA A 88 -5.63 13.25 -0.99
N ARG A 89 -4.65 12.38 -1.21
CA ARG A 89 -3.94 11.61 -0.19
C ARG A 89 -2.44 11.81 -0.33
N LYS A 90 -1.80 12.15 0.77
CA LYS A 90 -0.35 12.23 0.84
C LYS A 90 0.26 10.84 1.01
N PHE A 91 1.42 10.64 0.40
CA PHE A 91 2.24 9.45 0.56
C PHE A 91 3.69 9.81 0.85
N LEU A 92 4.43 8.83 1.36
CA LEU A 92 5.87 8.88 1.60
C LEU A 92 6.51 7.69 0.88
N ILE A 93 7.55 7.94 0.07
CA ILE A 93 8.39 6.86 -0.43
C ILE A 93 9.27 6.36 0.72
N THR A 94 9.03 5.14 1.20
CA THR A 94 9.77 4.57 2.33
C THR A 94 10.96 3.73 1.89
N TYR A 95 10.92 3.19 0.68
CA TYR A 95 11.98 2.41 0.04
C TYR A 95 12.04 2.81 -1.43
N CYS A 96 13.24 2.87 -2.00
CA CYS A 96 13.43 3.11 -3.42
C CYS A 96 14.83 2.63 -3.82
N GLU A 97 14.88 1.55 -4.60
CA GLU A 97 16.10 1.04 -5.22
C GLU A 97 15.90 1.08 -6.74
N PRO A 98 16.67 1.93 -7.45
CA PRO A 98 16.52 2.11 -8.89
C PRO A 98 16.58 0.78 -9.67
N LEU A 99 15.64 0.60 -10.59
CA LEU A 99 15.47 -0.58 -11.44
C LEU A 99 15.07 -1.88 -10.70
N GLU A 100 14.88 -1.83 -9.39
CA GLU A 100 14.47 -2.99 -8.59
C GLU A 100 13.07 -2.82 -7.99
N GLY A 101 12.81 -1.65 -7.36
CA GLY A 101 11.52 -1.41 -6.78
C GLY A 101 11.45 -0.21 -5.85
N TYR A 102 10.24 0.10 -5.41
CA TYR A 102 9.98 1.16 -4.44
C TYR A 102 8.75 0.82 -3.61
N THR A 103 8.56 1.57 -2.51
CA THR A 103 7.39 1.44 -1.65
C THR A 103 6.81 2.81 -1.33
N ASP A 104 5.55 3.01 -1.69
CA ASP A 104 4.74 4.15 -1.27
C ASP A 104 3.98 3.79 0.00
N ARG A 105 4.07 4.65 1.03
CA ARG A 105 3.32 4.53 2.28
C ARG A 105 2.24 5.59 2.39
N PHE A 106 1.02 5.16 2.58
CA PHE A 106 -0.13 5.98 2.93
C PHE A 106 -0.44 5.88 4.42
N PHE A 107 -0.78 7.01 5.03
CA PHE A 107 -1.17 7.06 6.44
C PHE A 107 -2.69 6.93 6.56
N LEU A 108 -3.11 5.98 7.37
CA LEU A 108 -4.51 5.68 7.65
C LEU A 108 -4.91 6.22 9.03
N PRO A 109 -6.21 6.40 9.31
CA PRO A 109 -6.68 6.77 10.65
C PRO A 109 -6.15 5.83 11.73
N PHE A 110 -6.06 6.36 12.98
CA PHE A 110 -5.64 5.61 14.16
C PHE A 110 -4.25 4.97 14.04
N HIS A 111 -3.28 5.71 13.47
CA HIS A 111 -1.90 5.26 13.26
C HIS A 111 -1.76 4.02 12.35
N GLY A 112 -2.76 3.72 11.54
CA GLY A 112 -2.67 2.72 10.49
C GLY A 112 -1.75 3.18 9.35
N ARG A 113 -1.23 2.20 8.60
CA ARG A 113 -0.38 2.43 7.42
C ARG A 113 -0.79 1.46 6.34
N MET A 114 -0.72 1.90 5.10
CA MET A 114 -0.91 1.06 3.93
C MET A 114 0.32 1.22 3.04
N ASP A 115 1.06 0.15 2.87
CA ASP A 115 2.28 0.10 2.07
C ASP A 115 1.98 -0.56 0.72
N TRP A 116 2.40 0.12 -0.33
CA TRP A 116 2.33 -0.33 -1.72
C TRP A 116 3.73 -0.66 -2.19
N HIS A 117 4.04 -1.94 -2.27
CA HIS A 117 5.31 -2.44 -2.73
C HIS A 117 5.25 -2.71 -4.22
N HIS A 118 6.21 -2.15 -4.95
CA HIS A 118 6.37 -2.31 -6.38
C HIS A 118 7.74 -2.92 -6.64
N THR A 119 7.80 -4.05 -7.34
CA THR A 119 9.06 -4.71 -7.65
C THR A 119 9.12 -5.17 -9.11
N ILE A 120 10.33 -5.12 -9.69
CA ILE A 120 10.66 -5.75 -10.97
C ILE A 120 11.78 -6.75 -10.73
N ARG A 121 11.58 -7.99 -11.13
CA ARG A 121 12.57 -9.06 -10.96
C ARG A 121 12.84 -9.76 -12.28
N GLU A 122 14.08 -10.19 -12.48
CA GLU A 122 14.41 -11.09 -13.59
C GLU A 122 13.86 -12.49 -13.29
N ILE A 123 13.22 -13.08 -14.30
CA ILE A 123 12.78 -14.47 -14.29
C ILE A 123 13.29 -15.19 -15.54
N ARG A 124 13.12 -16.50 -15.60
CA ARG A 124 13.51 -17.27 -16.79
C ARG A 124 12.61 -16.91 -17.98
N GLY A 125 13.19 -16.20 -18.95
CA GLY A 125 12.49 -15.82 -20.21
C GLY A 125 11.90 -14.41 -20.22
N GLY A 126 12.10 -13.60 -19.16
CA GLY A 126 11.56 -12.25 -19.12
C GLY A 126 11.74 -11.61 -17.76
N ARG A 127 10.79 -10.82 -17.37
CA ARG A 127 10.72 -10.13 -16.05
C ARG A 127 9.35 -10.29 -15.44
N GLU A 128 9.29 -10.10 -14.15
CA GLU A 128 8.07 -10.11 -13.36
C GLU A 128 7.92 -8.77 -12.67
N VAL A 129 6.76 -8.15 -12.87
CA VAL A 129 6.32 -6.94 -12.17
C VAL A 129 5.31 -7.35 -11.12
N THR A 130 5.56 -7.00 -9.86
CA THR A 130 4.67 -7.31 -8.75
C THR A 130 4.27 -6.04 -8.01
N PHE A 131 2.97 -5.90 -7.77
CA PHE A 131 2.36 -4.93 -6.87
C PHE A 131 1.79 -5.69 -5.69
N ARG A 132 2.33 -5.45 -4.49
CA ARG A 132 1.84 -6.04 -3.24
C ARG A 132 1.43 -4.94 -2.27
N ILE A 133 0.22 -5.02 -1.79
CA ILE A 133 -0.35 -4.04 -0.86
C ILE A 133 -0.63 -4.71 0.46
N GLU A 134 -0.23 -4.04 1.54
CA GLU A 134 -0.47 -4.50 2.89
C GLU A 134 -0.87 -3.34 3.82
N VAL A 135 -1.65 -3.66 4.83
CA VAL A 135 -2.08 -2.72 5.87
C VAL A 135 -1.49 -3.14 7.21
N SER A 136 -0.93 -2.19 7.94
CA SER A 136 -0.36 -2.41 9.26
C SER A 136 -0.86 -1.39 10.28
N GLY A 137 -0.70 -1.71 11.56
CA GLY A 137 -1.14 -0.87 12.67
C GLY A 137 -2.41 -1.37 13.37
N PRO A 138 -2.91 -0.64 14.37
CA PRO A 138 -3.99 -1.09 15.26
C PRO A 138 -5.30 -1.46 14.56
N THR A 139 -5.57 -0.85 13.40
CA THR A 139 -6.80 -1.05 12.63
C THR A 139 -6.64 -2.02 11.45
N ALA A 140 -5.46 -2.66 11.30
CA ALA A 140 -5.13 -3.48 10.15
C ALA A 140 -6.15 -4.62 9.90
N LEU A 141 -6.55 -5.33 10.94
CA LEU A 141 -7.51 -6.44 10.83
C LEU A 141 -8.90 -6.00 10.34
N ILE A 142 -9.27 -4.73 10.57
CA ILE A 142 -10.56 -4.18 10.14
C ILE A 142 -10.42 -3.58 8.73
N LEU A 143 -9.34 -2.85 8.48
CA LEU A 143 -9.18 -2.12 7.22
C LEU A 143 -8.73 -3.01 6.06
N ALA A 144 -7.91 -4.03 6.30
CA ALA A 144 -7.41 -4.89 5.25
C ALA A 144 -8.51 -5.58 4.42
N PRO A 145 -9.56 -6.19 5.00
CA PRO A 145 -10.64 -6.77 4.21
C PRO A 145 -11.45 -5.71 3.44
N ILE A 146 -11.61 -4.49 3.97
CA ILE A 146 -12.29 -3.39 3.27
C ILE A 146 -11.45 -2.97 2.06
N MET A 147 -10.14 -2.76 2.25
CA MET A 147 -9.23 -2.39 1.16
C MET A 147 -9.14 -3.50 0.11
N ARG A 148 -9.16 -4.77 0.51
CA ARG A 148 -9.17 -5.90 -0.42
C ARG A 148 -10.37 -5.84 -1.36
N ASN A 149 -11.57 -5.64 -0.84
CA ASN A 149 -12.78 -5.56 -1.64
C ASN A 149 -12.74 -4.41 -2.66
N ILE A 150 -12.00 -3.33 -2.38
CA ILE A 150 -11.84 -2.20 -3.30
C ILE A 150 -10.75 -2.48 -4.34
N LEU A 151 -9.61 -3.03 -3.91
CA LEU A 151 -8.40 -3.10 -4.73
C LEU A 151 -8.31 -4.36 -5.58
N GLN A 152 -8.96 -5.45 -5.19
CA GLN A 152 -8.89 -6.72 -5.93
C GLN A 152 -9.40 -6.61 -7.38
N ASP A 153 -10.34 -5.71 -7.66
CA ASP A 153 -10.92 -5.51 -8.98
C ASP A 153 -10.27 -4.32 -9.72
N ASN A 154 -9.76 -3.32 -9.00
CA ASN A 154 -9.23 -2.08 -9.59
C ASN A 154 -7.73 -2.16 -9.88
N LEU A 155 -6.94 -2.89 -9.06
CA LEU A 155 -5.50 -2.97 -9.24
C LEU A 155 -5.05 -3.76 -10.47
N PRO A 156 -5.62 -4.95 -10.79
CA PRO A 156 -5.16 -5.73 -11.93
C PRO A 156 -5.17 -4.98 -13.26
N PRO A 157 -6.23 -4.22 -13.64
CA PRO A 157 -6.23 -3.45 -14.88
C PRO A 157 -5.13 -2.40 -14.95
N SER A 158 -4.79 -1.75 -13.81
CA SER A 158 -3.72 -0.75 -13.75
C SER A 158 -2.35 -1.40 -13.98
N VAL A 159 -2.10 -2.58 -13.41
CA VAL A 159 -0.86 -3.33 -13.62
C VAL A 159 -0.76 -3.85 -15.06
N ASP A 160 -1.86 -4.34 -15.64
CA ASP A 160 -1.91 -4.79 -17.05
C ASP A 160 -1.55 -3.64 -17.98
N ARG A 161 -2.11 -2.46 -17.75
CA ARG A 161 -1.83 -1.28 -18.57
C ARG A 161 -0.40 -0.78 -18.40
N LEU A 162 0.16 -0.80 -17.19
CA LEU A 162 1.56 -0.47 -16.95
C LEU A 162 2.49 -1.38 -17.77
N VAL A 163 2.26 -2.69 -17.73
CA VAL A 163 3.06 -3.67 -18.48
C VAL A 163 2.97 -3.42 -19.97
N THR A 164 1.75 -3.23 -20.51
CA THR A 164 1.54 -2.91 -21.92
C THR A 164 2.34 -1.66 -22.33
N LEU A 165 2.25 -0.57 -21.56
CA LEU A 165 2.98 0.67 -21.87
C LEU A 165 4.50 0.50 -21.74
N ALA A 166 4.98 -0.35 -20.84
CA ALA A 166 6.39 -0.63 -20.72
C ALA A 166 6.92 -1.41 -21.93
N GLU A 167 6.14 -2.33 -22.47
CA GLU A 167 6.50 -3.13 -23.65
C GLU A 167 6.45 -2.32 -24.97
N GLU A 168 5.63 -1.26 -25.01
CA GLU A 168 5.52 -0.35 -26.16
C GLU A 168 6.61 0.74 -26.19
N ALA A 169 7.36 0.94 -25.08
CA ALA A 169 8.34 2.01 -24.92
C ALA A 169 9.74 1.61 -25.42
#